data_263cd6ffd00cdba537c93e35cd4ff4e7
#
_entry.id   263cd6ffd00cdba537c93e35cd4ff4e7
#
_cell.length_a   1.000
_cell.length_b   1.000
_cell.length_c   1.000
_cell.angle_alpha   90.00
_cell.angle_beta   90.00
_cell.angle_gamma   90.00
#
_symmetry.space_group_name_H-M   'P 1'
#
loop_
_entity.id
_entity.type
_entity.pdbx_description
1 polymer ?
#
loop_
_entity_poly.entity_id
_entity_poly.type
_entity_poly.pdbx_seq_one_letter_code
_entity_poly.pdbx_strand_id
1 'polypeptide(L)'
;MPTLRPYHPNDAAVPTALYVRSVRHYGPRAYSPEQVAMWAATADVARTAARCGDGRFVVVAQDEAGSLLGFADLEADGHLDLLYVAPEAERLHVGSHLYGAIEAHARRRGLHRIFVEASELARPLFERRGFTLLGRNDLVLDGVDIHNYRMEKRWVEMEVQGLP
;
A
#
# COMPACT_ATOMS: atom_id res chain seq x y z
N MET A 1 16.43 0.94 -13.26
CA MET A 1 15.54 0.11 -12.39
C MET A 1 14.98 0.98 -11.26
N PRO A 2 13.72 0.78 -10.83
CA PRO A 2 13.20 1.52 -9.68
C PRO A 2 14.06 1.32 -8.43
N THR A 3 14.33 2.42 -7.72
CA THR A 3 15.03 2.39 -6.43
C THR A 3 14.06 2.71 -5.30
N LEU A 4 14.26 2.12 -4.13
CA LEU A 4 13.47 2.39 -2.95
C LEU A 4 14.23 3.32 -2.01
N ARG A 5 13.51 4.27 -1.40
CA ARG A 5 14.03 5.13 -0.34
C ARG A 5 12.95 5.43 0.71
N PRO A 6 13.34 5.88 1.91
CA PRO A 6 12.40 6.41 2.86
C PRO A 6 11.65 7.65 2.29
N TYR A 7 10.43 7.84 2.77
CA TYR A 7 9.68 9.07 2.54
C TYR A 7 10.37 10.27 3.21
N HIS A 8 10.26 11.42 2.55
CA HIS A 8 10.72 12.69 3.11
C HIS A 8 9.52 13.67 3.22
N PRO A 9 9.43 14.54 4.24
CA PRO A 9 8.31 15.46 4.41
C PRO A 9 8.00 16.33 3.18
N ASN A 10 9.00 16.67 2.39
CA ASN A 10 8.84 17.40 1.15
C ASN A 10 8.14 16.60 0.01
N ASP A 11 7.97 15.30 0.20
CA ASP A 11 7.28 14.45 -0.79
C ASP A 11 5.75 14.58 -0.72
N ALA A 12 5.15 15.14 0.32
CA ALA A 12 3.72 14.99 0.68
C ALA A 12 2.72 15.21 -0.48
N ALA A 13 2.96 16.18 -1.33
CA ALA A 13 2.07 16.45 -2.47
C ALA A 13 2.15 15.38 -3.57
N VAL A 14 3.31 14.76 -3.75
CA VAL A 14 3.55 13.81 -4.85
C VAL A 14 2.84 12.47 -4.63
N PRO A 15 2.92 11.82 -3.46
CA PRO A 15 2.13 10.63 -3.15
C PRO A 15 0.62 10.86 -3.29
N THR A 16 0.11 12.03 -2.87
CA THR A 16 -1.31 12.35 -3.03
C THR A 16 -1.73 12.43 -4.49
N ALA A 17 -0.93 13.10 -5.33
CA ALA A 17 -1.17 13.17 -6.77
C ALA A 17 -1.05 11.79 -7.44
N LEU A 18 -0.07 10.98 -7.03
CA LEU A 18 0.13 9.62 -7.50
C LEU A 18 -1.05 8.73 -7.14
N TYR A 19 -1.57 8.83 -5.91
CA TYR A 19 -2.77 8.14 -5.46
C TYR A 19 -3.94 8.40 -6.40
N VAL A 20 -4.25 9.67 -6.71
CA VAL A 20 -5.35 10.03 -7.61
C VAL A 20 -5.15 9.43 -9.01
N ARG A 21 -3.94 9.55 -9.57
CA ARG A 21 -3.62 8.99 -10.89
C ARG A 21 -3.75 7.47 -10.91
N SER A 22 -3.26 6.81 -9.87
CA SER A 22 -3.35 5.37 -9.70
C SER A 22 -4.81 4.90 -9.66
N VAL A 23 -5.63 5.50 -8.80
CA VAL A 23 -7.06 5.17 -8.68
C VAL A 23 -7.78 5.37 -10.01
N ARG A 24 -7.56 6.49 -10.70
CA ARG A 24 -8.20 6.79 -11.98
C ARG A 24 -7.75 5.87 -13.12
N HIS A 25 -6.52 5.41 -13.09
CA HIS A 25 -5.97 4.55 -14.14
C HIS A 25 -6.37 3.08 -13.95
N TYR A 26 -6.20 2.56 -12.74
CA TYR A 26 -6.45 1.13 -12.47
C TYR A 26 -7.91 0.88 -12.04
N GLY A 27 -8.54 1.81 -11.34
CA GLY A 27 -9.88 1.65 -10.78
C GLY A 27 -10.95 1.17 -11.76
N PRO A 28 -11.02 1.71 -13.00
CA PRO A 28 -12.03 1.29 -13.99
C PRO A 28 -11.97 -0.19 -14.40
N ARG A 29 -10.89 -0.89 -14.06
CA ARG A 29 -10.76 -2.33 -14.33
C ARG A 29 -11.65 -3.21 -13.43
N ALA A 30 -12.09 -2.67 -12.29
CA ALA A 30 -12.84 -3.42 -11.30
C ALA A 30 -13.99 -2.64 -10.63
N TYR A 31 -14.02 -1.34 -10.78
CA TYR A 31 -14.98 -0.45 -10.11
C TYR A 31 -15.73 0.42 -11.11
N SER A 32 -16.95 0.83 -10.75
CA SER A 32 -17.77 1.73 -11.57
C SER A 32 -17.16 3.14 -11.65
N PRO A 33 -17.54 3.95 -12.67
CA PRO A 33 -17.09 5.34 -12.76
C PRO A 33 -17.40 6.17 -11.51
N GLU A 34 -18.57 5.94 -10.89
CA GLU A 34 -18.97 6.60 -9.65
C GLU A 34 -18.09 6.22 -8.47
N GLN A 35 -17.80 4.92 -8.30
CA GLN A 35 -16.88 4.41 -7.27
C GLN A 35 -15.47 4.95 -7.45
N VAL A 36 -14.95 4.99 -8.68
CA VAL A 36 -13.62 5.55 -8.99
C VAL A 36 -13.57 7.04 -8.69
N ALA A 37 -14.60 7.81 -9.07
CA ALA A 37 -14.66 9.24 -8.81
C ALA A 37 -14.68 9.53 -7.30
N MET A 38 -15.54 8.83 -6.56
CA MET A 38 -15.60 8.93 -5.10
C MET A 38 -14.28 8.57 -4.45
N TRP A 39 -13.67 7.44 -4.82
CA TRP A 39 -12.40 6.98 -4.27
C TRP A 39 -11.28 7.98 -4.53
N ALA A 40 -11.16 8.49 -5.76
CA ALA A 40 -10.16 9.52 -6.09
C ALA A 40 -10.38 10.83 -5.30
N ALA A 41 -11.63 11.18 -5.00
CA ALA A 41 -11.98 12.37 -4.24
C ALA A 41 -11.60 12.31 -2.75
N THR A 42 -11.27 11.13 -2.22
CA THR A 42 -10.76 10.98 -0.84
C THR A 42 -9.33 11.49 -0.67
N ALA A 43 -8.65 11.82 -1.76
CA ALA A 43 -7.28 12.34 -1.73
C ALA A 43 -7.20 13.70 -1.00
N ASP A 44 -6.27 13.81 -0.06
CA ASP A 44 -6.04 15.02 0.72
C ASP A 44 -4.56 15.12 1.10
N VAL A 45 -3.91 16.22 0.69
CA VAL A 45 -2.46 16.43 0.90
C VAL A 45 -2.13 16.56 2.38
N ALA A 46 -2.95 17.28 3.16
CA ALA A 46 -2.71 17.48 4.59
C ALA A 46 -2.85 16.16 5.35
N ARG A 47 -3.85 15.35 5.01
CA ARG A 47 -4.02 14.01 5.58
C ARG A 47 -2.87 13.08 5.23
N THR A 48 -2.39 13.10 3.97
CA THR A 48 -1.23 12.32 3.55
C THR A 48 0.02 12.75 4.33
N ALA A 49 0.27 14.05 4.45
CA ALA A 49 1.39 14.58 5.23
C ALA A 49 1.32 14.17 6.69
N ALA A 50 0.14 14.27 7.32
CA ALA A 50 -0.07 13.87 8.71
C ALA A 50 0.19 12.36 8.93
N ARG A 51 -0.32 11.51 8.05
CA ARG A 51 -0.07 10.06 8.09
C ARG A 51 1.41 9.72 7.94
N CYS A 52 2.07 10.28 6.93
CA CYS A 52 3.49 10.02 6.69
C CYS A 52 4.40 10.60 7.79
N GLY A 53 3.89 11.54 8.60
CA GLY A 53 4.60 12.18 9.71
C GLY A 53 4.28 11.62 11.10
N ASP A 54 3.40 10.62 11.24
CA ASP A 54 2.92 10.10 12.53
C ASP A 54 3.84 9.02 13.14
N GLY A 55 4.98 8.73 12.51
CA GLY A 55 5.96 7.74 12.96
C GLY A 55 5.81 6.36 12.31
N ARG A 56 4.81 6.15 11.45
CA ARG A 56 4.72 4.92 10.65
C ARG A 56 5.90 4.79 9.69
N PHE A 57 6.18 3.59 9.25
CA PHE A 57 7.17 3.36 8.21
C PHE A 57 6.56 3.72 6.85
N VAL A 58 7.21 4.60 6.10
CA VAL A 58 6.79 4.97 4.74
C VAL A 58 7.96 4.79 3.78
N VAL A 59 7.73 4.08 2.69
CA VAL A 59 8.70 3.83 1.63
C VAL A 59 8.17 4.31 0.29
N VAL A 60 9.03 4.93 -0.50
CA VAL A 60 8.71 5.37 -1.86
C VAL A 60 9.63 4.68 -2.87
N ALA A 61 9.07 4.38 -4.04
CA ALA A 61 9.83 3.93 -5.21
C ALA A 61 10.00 5.09 -6.18
N GLN A 62 11.19 5.25 -6.72
CA GLN A 62 11.50 6.31 -7.69
C GLN A 62 12.29 5.76 -8.88
N ASP A 63 12.21 6.45 -10.01
CA ASP A 63 13.06 6.20 -11.18
C ASP A 63 14.44 6.86 -11.03
N GLU A 64 15.26 6.74 -12.06
CA GLU A 64 16.61 7.31 -12.10
C GLU A 64 16.60 8.85 -12.14
N ALA A 65 15.51 9.47 -12.58
CA ALA A 65 15.31 10.92 -12.57
C ALA A 65 14.74 11.44 -11.23
N GLY A 66 14.42 10.56 -10.30
CA GLY A 66 13.83 10.89 -9.00
C GLY A 66 12.30 11.02 -9.00
N SER A 67 11.63 10.72 -10.12
CA SER A 67 10.16 10.73 -10.18
C SER A 67 9.57 9.56 -9.37
N LEU A 68 8.54 9.81 -8.55
CA LEU A 68 7.91 8.77 -7.76
C LEU A 68 7.08 7.83 -8.62
N LEU A 69 7.37 6.54 -8.54
CA LEU A 69 6.70 5.44 -9.22
C LEU A 69 5.70 4.70 -8.32
N GLY A 70 5.77 4.91 -7.01
CA GLY A 70 4.86 4.30 -6.06
C GLY A 70 5.26 4.60 -4.63
N PHE A 71 4.37 4.29 -3.70
CA PHE A 71 4.62 4.38 -2.27
C PHE A 71 3.80 3.37 -1.49
N ALA A 72 4.26 3.04 -0.29
CA ALA A 72 3.54 2.20 0.67
C ALA A 72 3.88 2.62 2.10
N ASP A 73 2.98 2.32 3.02
CA ASP A 73 3.18 2.57 4.44
C ASP A 73 2.85 1.35 5.30
N LEU A 74 3.36 1.35 6.53
CA LEU A 74 3.07 0.34 7.54
C LEU A 74 2.96 1.01 8.91
N GLU A 75 1.81 0.84 9.54
CA GLU A 75 1.58 1.26 10.91
C GLU A 75 2.29 0.35 11.93
N ALA A 76 2.42 0.83 13.15
CA ALA A 76 3.16 0.13 14.20
C ALA A 76 2.57 -1.24 14.59
N ASP A 77 1.28 -1.45 14.36
CA ASP A 77 0.55 -2.70 14.65
C ASP A 77 0.57 -3.72 13.49
N GLY A 78 1.19 -3.35 12.36
CA GLY A 78 1.26 -4.19 11.17
C GLY A 78 0.18 -3.91 10.12
N HIS A 79 -0.59 -2.84 10.26
CA HIS A 79 -1.54 -2.39 9.25
C HIS A 79 -0.79 -1.76 8.06
N LEU A 80 -0.91 -2.36 6.88
CA LEU A 80 -0.50 -1.78 5.61
C LEU A 80 -1.70 -0.99 5.08
N ASP A 81 -1.71 0.32 5.30
CA ASP A 81 -2.83 1.19 4.99
C ASP A 81 -2.85 1.62 3.51
N LEU A 82 -1.68 1.99 2.97
CA LEU A 82 -1.55 2.48 1.60
C LEU A 82 -0.48 1.71 0.82
N LEU A 83 -0.81 1.31 -0.41
CA LEU A 83 0.13 0.83 -1.42
C LEU A 83 -0.40 1.23 -2.80
N TYR A 84 0.25 2.18 -3.42
CA TYR A 84 -0.14 2.73 -4.71
C TYR A 84 1.04 2.80 -5.67
N VAL A 85 0.75 2.55 -6.96
CA VAL A 85 1.73 2.50 -8.05
C VAL A 85 1.29 3.46 -9.14
N ALA A 86 2.21 4.23 -9.69
CA ALA A 86 1.96 5.15 -10.79
C ALA A 86 1.60 4.40 -12.08
N PRO A 87 0.73 4.96 -12.95
CA PRO A 87 0.39 4.33 -14.22
C PRO A 87 1.60 3.98 -15.09
N GLU A 88 2.58 4.85 -15.14
CA GLU A 88 3.83 4.68 -15.90
C GLU A 88 4.73 3.57 -15.37
N ALA A 89 4.48 3.12 -14.16
CA ALA A 89 5.21 2.01 -13.53
C ALA A 89 4.51 0.65 -13.71
N GLU A 90 3.47 0.58 -14.52
CA GLU A 90 2.79 -0.67 -14.82
C GLU A 90 3.78 -1.70 -15.39
N ARG A 91 3.73 -2.94 -14.90
CA ARG A 91 4.63 -4.06 -15.26
C ARG A 91 6.10 -3.91 -14.80
N LEU A 92 6.46 -2.85 -14.07
CA LEU A 92 7.79 -2.72 -13.48
C LEU A 92 7.91 -3.40 -12.10
N HIS A 93 6.90 -4.15 -11.69
CA HIS A 93 6.84 -4.86 -10.40
C HIS A 93 7.04 -3.96 -9.17
N VAL A 94 6.77 -2.65 -9.30
CA VAL A 94 6.96 -1.67 -8.22
C VAL A 94 6.18 -2.03 -6.97
N GLY A 95 4.92 -2.45 -7.11
CA GLY A 95 4.10 -2.91 -5.96
C GLY A 95 4.73 -4.08 -5.22
N SER A 96 5.35 -5.01 -5.93
CA SER A 96 6.07 -6.15 -5.33
C SER A 96 7.33 -5.73 -4.58
N HIS A 97 8.06 -4.74 -5.09
CA HIS A 97 9.26 -4.20 -4.43
C HIS A 97 8.89 -3.41 -3.17
N LEU A 98 7.85 -2.57 -3.26
CA LEU A 98 7.32 -1.83 -2.10
C LEU A 98 6.86 -2.78 -1.00
N TYR A 99 6.06 -3.80 -1.35
CA TYR A 99 5.62 -4.81 -0.38
C TYR A 99 6.82 -5.55 0.25
N GLY A 100 7.83 -5.89 -0.54
CA GLY A 100 9.05 -6.52 -0.01
C GLY A 100 9.74 -5.68 1.06
N ALA A 101 9.81 -4.36 0.88
CA ALA A 101 10.36 -3.44 1.89
C ALA A 101 9.47 -3.35 3.15
N ILE A 102 8.15 -3.34 2.98
CA ILE A 102 7.16 -3.39 4.08
C ILE A 102 7.36 -4.66 4.91
N GLU A 103 7.40 -5.83 4.27
CA GLU A 103 7.58 -7.10 4.98
C GLU A 103 8.93 -7.18 5.69
N ALA A 104 10.01 -6.75 5.03
CA ALA A 104 11.33 -6.70 5.64
C ALA A 104 11.36 -5.78 6.87
N HIS A 105 10.69 -4.62 6.81
CA HIS A 105 10.57 -3.71 7.96
C HIS A 105 9.76 -4.34 9.09
N ALA A 106 8.60 -4.94 8.79
CA ALA A 106 7.76 -5.62 9.77
C ALA A 106 8.55 -6.69 10.54
N ARG A 107 9.30 -7.53 9.82
CA ARG A 107 10.14 -8.58 10.43
C ARG A 107 11.25 -8.01 11.32
N ARG A 108 11.96 -6.97 10.87
CA ARG A 108 12.98 -6.30 11.69
C ARG A 108 12.41 -5.66 12.97
N ARG A 109 11.14 -5.26 12.95
CA ARG A 109 10.43 -4.70 14.11
C ARG A 109 9.83 -5.77 15.03
N GLY A 110 10.01 -7.06 14.71
CA GLY A 110 9.45 -8.16 15.49
C GLY A 110 7.92 -8.29 15.34
N LEU A 111 7.35 -7.76 14.28
CA LEU A 111 5.93 -7.97 13.98
C LEU A 111 5.73 -9.39 13.44
N HIS A 112 4.66 -10.06 13.87
CA HIS A 112 4.31 -11.42 13.43
C HIS A 112 3.13 -11.44 12.45
N ARG A 113 2.66 -10.25 12.06
CA ARG A 113 1.47 -10.09 11.23
C ARG A 113 1.57 -8.81 10.39
N ILE A 114 1.12 -8.90 9.14
CA ILE A 114 0.70 -7.76 8.32
C ILE A 114 -0.74 -7.99 7.93
N PHE A 115 -1.57 -6.96 7.99
CA PHE A 115 -2.95 -7.01 7.54
C PHE A 115 -3.29 -5.78 6.69
N VAL A 116 -4.29 -5.92 5.82
CA VAL A 116 -4.64 -4.95 4.79
C VAL A 116 -6.12 -5.02 4.45
N GLU A 117 -6.71 -3.90 4.07
CA GLU A 117 -7.97 -3.83 3.33
C GLU A 117 -7.64 -3.65 1.83
N ALA A 118 -7.55 -4.77 1.12
CA ALA A 118 -7.14 -4.79 -0.28
C ALA A 118 -8.32 -4.49 -1.22
N SER A 119 -8.11 -3.60 -2.19
CA SER A 119 -9.04 -3.45 -3.31
C SER A 119 -9.06 -4.71 -4.19
N GLU A 120 -10.06 -4.84 -5.05
CA GLU A 120 -10.08 -5.87 -6.10
C GLU A 120 -8.79 -5.90 -6.92
N LEU A 121 -8.19 -4.74 -7.13
CA LEU A 121 -6.98 -4.57 -7.94
C LEU A 121 -5.71 -5.02 -7.21
N ALA A 122 -5.65 -4.77 -5.90
CA ALA A 122 -4.50 -5.11 -5.06
C ALA A 122 -4.55 -6.55 -4.54
N ARG A 123 -5.74 -7.14 -4.40
CA ARG A 123 -5.95 -8.50 -3.89
C ARG A 123 -5.03 -9.54 -4.54
N PRO A 124 -4.87 -9.60 -5.88
CA PRO A 124 -3.98 -10.59 -6.49
C PRO A 124 -2.51 -10.45 -6.08
N LEU A 125 -2.04 -9.25 -5.79
CA LEU A 125 -0.69 -9.03 -5.25
C LEU A 125 -0.54 -9.71 -3.88
N PHE A 126 -1.49 -9.45 -2.98
CA PHE A 126 -1.43 -9.98 -1.62
C PHE A 126 -1.61 -11.50 -1.59
N GLU A 127 -2.50 -12.06 -2.43
CA GLU A 127 -2.64 -13.51 -2.59
C GLU A 127 -1.30 -14.16 -3.00
N ARG A 128 -0.62 -13.62 -4.02
CA ARG A 128 0.70 -14.10 -4.44
C ARG A 128 1.77 -13.94 -3.36
N ARG A 129 1.59 -13.03 -2.41
CA ARG A 129 2.50 -12.82 -1.28
C ARG A 129 2.14 -13.64 -0.05
N GLY A 130 1.17 -14.54 -0.16
CA GLY A 130 0.79 -15.49 0.89
C GLY A 130 -0.16 -14.93 1.94
N PHE A 131 -0.92 -13.89 1.60
CA PHE A 131 -2.01 -13.39 2.44
C PHE A 131 -3.21 -14.32 2.35
N THR A 132 -3.87 -14.52 3.48
CA THR A 132 -5.14 -15.23 3.58
C THR A 132 -6.29 -14.23 3.55
N LEU A 133 -7.33 -14.54 2.76
CA LEU A 133 -8.57 -13.78 2.76
C LEU A 133 -9.36 -14.05 4.03
N LEU A 134 -9.66 -13.01 4.80
CA LEU A 134 -10.49 -13.08 6.00
C LEU A 134 -11.97 -12.81 5.70
N GLY A 135 -12.25 -11.98 4.70
CA GLY A 135 -13.62 -11.68 4.29
C GLY A 135 -13.70 -10.41 3.45
N ARG A 136 -14.85 -10.28 2.80
CA ARG A 136 -15.24 -9.06 2.09
C ARG A 136 -15.71 -8.02 3.12
N ASN A 137 -15.41 -6.78 2.84
CA ASN A 137 -15.81 -5.63 3.64
C ASN A 137 -16.60 -4.67 2.74
N ASP A 138 -17.90 -4.55 2.97
CA ASP A 138 -18.79 -3.66 2.23
C ASP A 138 -18.89 -2.32 2.97
N LEU A 139 -18.67 -1.23 2.27
CA LEU A 139 -18.57 0.13 2.79
C LEU A 139 -19.53 1.06 2.02
N VAL A 140 -19.98 2.11 2.70
CA VAL A 140 -20.62 3.25 2.07
C VAL A 140 -19.76 4.48 2.34
N LEU A 141 -19.19 5.07 1.30
CA LEU A 141 -18.38 6.28 1.38
C LEU A 141 -19.04 7.37 0.55
N ASP A 142 -19.36 8.50 1.19
CA ASP A 142 -20.06 9.62 0.55
C ASP A 142 -21.32 9.19 -0.24
N GLY A 143 -22.08 8.23 0.31
CA GLY A 143 -23.29 7.69 -0.30
C GLY A 143 -23.06 6.69 -1.45
N VAL A 144 -21.82 6.31 -1.72
CA VAL A 144 -21.45 5.34 -2.77
C VAL A 144 -21.06 4.02 -2.12
N ASP A 145 -21.71 2.94 -2.55
CA ASP A 145 -21.35 1.58 -2.13
C ASP A 145 -20.04 1.16 -2.78
N ILE A 146 -19.10 0.68 -1.98
CA ILE A 146 -17.83 0.13 -2.45
C ILE A 146 -17.41 -1.01 -1.54
N HIS A 147 -16.55 -1.89 -2.02
CA HIS A 147 -16.02 -2.98 -1.21
C HIS A 147 -14.51 -3.11 -1.34
N ASN A 148 -13.93 -3.72 -0.33
CA ASN A 148 -12.56 -4.23 -0.31
C ASN A 148 -12.52 -5.58 0.42
N TYR A 149 -11.34 -6.12 0.59
CA TYR A 149 -11.13 -7.42 1.22
C TYR A 149 -10.18 -7.29 2.39
N ARG A 150 -10.59 -7.78 3.55
CA ARG A 150 -9.70 -7.94 4.69
C ARG A 150 -8.83 -9.16 4.47
N MET A 151 -7.53 -8.95 4.49
CA MET A 151 -6.53 -9.98 4.28
C MET A 151 -5.41 -9.86 5.30
N GLU A 152 -4.79 -10.97 5.65
CA GLU A 152 -3.64 -10.97 6.54
C GLU A 152 -2.60 -12.00 6.15
N LYS A 153 -1.37 -11.72 6.51
CA LYS A 153 -0.27 -12.68 6.49
C LYS A 153 0.34 -12.76 7.86
N ARG A 154 0.49 -13.98 8.37
CA ARG A 154 1.15 -14.28 9.64
C ARG A 154 2.39 -15.11 9.39
N TRP A 155 3.39 -14.95 10.24
CA TRP A 155 4.57 -15.80 10.31
C TRP A 155 4.95 -16.02 11.77
N VAL A 156 5.58 -17.15 12.03
CA VAL A 156 6.16 -17.48 13.34
C VAL A 156 7.64 -17.15 13.27
N GLU A 157 8.21 -16.55 14.30
CA GLU A 157 9.66 -16.53 14.41
C GLU A 157 10.16 -17.97 14.47
N MET A 158 11.08 -18.33 13.56
CA MET A 158 11.88 -19.52 13.78
C MET A 158 12.79 -19.18 14.96
N GLU A 159 12.51 -19.78 16.13
CA GLU A 159 13.49 -19.82 17.21
C GLU A 159 14.79 -20.40 16.60
N VAL A 160 15.80 -19.55 16.52
CA VAL A 160 17.15 -20.03 16.29
C VAL A 160 17.48 -20.85 17.54
N GLN A 161 17.20 -22.14 17.47
CA GLN A 161 17.71 -23.06 18.48
C GLN A 161 19.22 -22.87 18.48
N GLY A 162 19.71 -22.27 19.59
CA GLY A 162 21.12 -22.10 19.81
C GLY A 162 21.79 -23.46 19.66
N LEU A 163 22.74 -23.52 18.73
CA LEU A 163 23.72 -24.60 18.68
C LEU A 163 24.49 -24.58 20.01
N PRO A 164 24.67 -25.73 20.62
CA PRO A 164 25.44 -25.88 21.86
C PRO A 164 26.88 -25.47 21.70
#